data_a960fb273df03a5c628e0623ed1240f8
#
_entry.id   a960fb273df03a5c628e0623ed1240f8
#
_cell.length_a   1.000
_cell.length_b   1.000
_cell.length_c   1.000
_cell.angle_alpha   90.00
_cell.angle_beta   90.00
_cell.angle_gamma   90.00
#
_symmetry.space_group_name_H-M   'P 1'
#
loop_
_entity.id
_entity.type
_entity.pdbx_description
1 polymer ?
#
loop_
_entity_poly.entity_id
_entity_poly.type
_entity_poly.pdbx_seq_one_letter_code
_entity_poly.pdbx_strand_id
1 'polypeptide(L)'
;MATSEPSDYGCPATRWSLDDLAAAMLNQAHDKAMSRSSIFRILDEADLKPHRSVYWLNSHDPDFEPKAREICQLYVDAPQFYQQGRLVICTDEKTGMQILQRKHPTQRIEPGKPEKREHEYIRHGTRALIASFAVPTGEVVWDLGVTRTSDDFAAHIAKVAEHFAEVEGFDWILDNLNTHWSLQLCELVANLSDVPFLSKELTTGKQRRAFLTDPSHKHVFHFTPKHGSWLNQVELWFGVFARRFLKRGEFRSAEEFEDRLRRFLDDYNASYAHPYRWTYTGQPLVRDTPFSKTRRQQKRGQACFSPRPKLFERLLYPPRPYHHIAV
;
A
#
# COMPACT_ATOMS: atom_id res chain seq x y z
N MET A 1 -22.46 -28.67 1.27
CA MET A 1 -21.26 -28.98 2.09
C MET A 1 -20.09 -28.02 1.80
N ALA A 2 -19.46 -28.02 0.66
CA ALA A 2 -18.27 -27.17 0.38
C ALA A 2 -18.52 -25.65 0.46
N THR A 3 -19.77 -25.19 0.49
CA THR A 3 -20.21 -23.80 0.64
C THR A 3 -20.68 -23.44 2.05
N SER A 4 -20.59 -24.39 2.97
CA SER A 4 -20.98 -24.24 4.40
C SER A 4 -19.76 -24.35 5.28
N GLU A 5 -19.87 -23.99 6.55
CA GLU A 5 -18.78 -24.13 7.51
C GLU A 5 -18.48 -25.60 7.79
N PRO A 6 -17.21 -26.01 7.97
CA PRO A 6 -16.85 -27.39 8.32
C PRO A 6 -17.52 -27.88 9.63
N SER A 7 -17.69 -26.99 10.60
CA SER A 7 -18.36 -27.26 11.88
C SER A 7 -19.80 -27.74 11.73
N ASP A 8 -20.52 -27.31 10.70
CA ASP A 8 -21.89 -27.74 10.40
C ASP A 8 -21.97 -29.24 10.09
N TYR A 9 -20.83 -29.84 9.77
CA TYR A 9 -20.69 -31.26 9.44
C TYR A 9 -19.81 -32.02 10.43
N GLY A 10 -19.60 -31.45 11.62
CA GLY A 10 -18.81 -32.08 12.68
C GLY A 10 -17.30 -32.09 12.46
N CYS A 11 -16.81 -31.32 11.47
CA CYS A 11 -15.37 -31.16 11.24
C CYS A 11 -14.85 -29.96 12.07
N PRO A 12 -13.85 -30.15 12.96
CA PRO A 12 -13.36 -29.08 13.82
C PRO A 12 -12.45 -28.07 13.09
N ALA A 13 -12.16 -28.28 11.81
CA ALA A 13 -11.35 -27.36 11.01
C ALA A 13 -12.10 -26.07 10.74
N THR A 14 -11.37 -24.96 10.54
CA THR A 14 -11.93 -23.64 10.19
C THR A 14 -12.07 -23.42 8.67
N ARG A 15 -11.65 -24.38 7.86
CA ARG A 15 -11.78 -24.37 6.39
C ARG A 15 -11.76 -25.81 5.87
N TRP A 16 -12.40 -26.02 4.73
CA TRP A 16 -12.40 -27.32 4.09
C TRP A 16 -11.06 -27.65 3.42
N SER A 17 -10.52 -28.84 3.72
CA SER A 17 -9.58 -29.53 2.86
C SER A 17 -10.33 -30.58 1.99
N LEU A 18 -9.67 -31.12 0.98
CA LEU A 18 -10.25 -32.21 0.19
C LEU A 18 -10.44 -33.49 1.01
N ASP A 19 -9.58 -33.70 2.00
CA ASP A 19 -9.68 -34.85 2.91
C ASP A 19 -10.86 -34.69 3.87
N ASP A 20 -11.05 -33.49 4.44
CA ASP A 20 -12.20 -33.20 5.31
C ASP A 20 -13.52 -33.36 4.58
N LEU A 21 -13.58 -32.87 3.34
CA LEU A 21 -14.77 -33.05 2.49
C LEU A 21 -15.04 -34.53 2.22
N ALA A 22 -14.00 -35.33 1.93
CA ALA A 22 -14.14 -36.76 1.71
C ALA A 22 -14.64 -37.47 2.97
N ALA A 23 -14.06 -37.15 4.14
CA ALA A 23 -14.46 -37.71 5.43
C ALA A 23 -15.91 -37.31 5.81
N ALA A 24 -16.27 -36.04 5.65
CA ALA A 24 -17.61 -35.55 5.95
C ALA A 24 -18.67 -36.17 5.05
N MET A 25 -18.37 -36.45 3.77
CA MET A 25 -19.27 -37.15 2.86
C MET A 25 -19.50 -38.59 3.28
N LEU A 26 -18.48 -39.31 3.76
CA LEU A 26 -18.61 -40.65 4.31
C LEU A 26 -19.50 -40.68 5.56
N ASN A 27 -19.33 -39.73 6.47
CA ASN A 27 -20.08 -39.64 7.70
C ASN A 27 -21.57 -39.33 7.49
N GLN A 28 -21.96 -38.79 6.35
CA GLN A 28 -23.35 -38.46 6.02
C GLN A 28 -24.11 -39.57 5.24
N ALA A 29 -23.69 -40.82 5.42
CA ALA A 29 -24.35 -42.00 4.86
C ALA A 29 -24.43 -42.04 3.31
N HIS A 30 -23.45 -41.48 2.64
CA HIS A 30 -23.27 -41.75 1.25
C HIS A 30 -22.45 -43.03 1.07
N ASP A 31 -23.07 -44.09 0.56
CA ASP A 31 -22.50 -45.45 0.39
C ASP A 31 -21.24 -45.52 -0.47
N LYS A 32 -20.76 -44.41 -0.99
CA LYS A 32 -19.57 -44.35 -1.83
C LYS A 32 -18.64 -43.22 -1.41
N ALA A 33 -17.50 -43.60 -0.87
CA ALA A 33 -16.38 -42.68 -0.67
C ALA A 33 -15.97 -42.05 -2.00
N MET A 34 -15.93 -40.70 -2.05
CA MET A 34 -15.39 -40.00 -3.19
C MET A 34 -13.89 -39.77 -3.02
N SER A 35 -13.15 -40.03 -4.11
CA SER A 35 -11.72 -39.74 -4.10
C SER A 35 -11.45 -38.23 -4.07
N ARG A 36 -10.31 -37.80 -3.48
CA ARG A 36 -9.86 -36.38 -3.50
C ARG A 36 -9.88 -35.80 -4.91
N SER A 37 -9.45 -36.58 -5.90
CA SER A 37 -9.42 -36.16 -7.30
C SER A 37 -10.82 -35.93 -7.87
N SER A 38 -11.79 -36.72 -7.46
CA SER A 38 -13.20 -36.54 -7.87
C SER A 38 -13.79 -35.29 -7.24
N ILE A 39 -13.57 -35.08 -5.93
CA ILE A 39 -14.01 -33.88 -5.21
C ILE A 39 -13.36 -32.65 -5.86
N PHE A 40 -12.05 -32.68 -6.11
CA PHE A 40 -11.35 -31.58 -6.77
C PHE A 40 -11.97 -31.23 -8.13
N ARG A 41 -12.27 -32.22 -8.97
CA ARG A 41 -12.89 -31.97 -10.29
C ARG A 41 -14.25 -31.34 -10.17
N ILE A 42 -15.10 -31.81 -9.26
CA ILE A 42 -16.44 -31.25 -9.02
C ILE A 42 -16.33 -29.80 -8.55
N LEU A 43 -15.41 -29.50 -7.62
CA LEU A 43 -15.19 -28.15 -7.14
C LEU A 43 -14.63 -27.24 -8.24
N ASP A 44 -13.73 -27.74 -9.09
CA ASP A 44 -13.16 -26.97 -10.21
C ASP A 44 -14.19 -26.70 -11.29
N GLU A 45 -15.04 -27.68 -11.64
CA GLU A 45 -16.16 -27.54 -12.58
C GLU A 45 -17.20 -26.53 -12.07
N ALA A 46 -17.45 -26.53 -10.77
CA ALA A 46 -18.38 -25.57 -10.12
C ALA A 46 -17.74 -24.20 -9.82
N ASP A 47 -16.46 -24.01 -10.14
CA ASP A 47 -15.63 -22.85 -9.75
C ASP A 47 -15.66 -22.53 -8.24
N LEU A 48 -15.79 -23.55 -7.41
CA LEU A 48 -15.77 -23.45 -5.96
C LEU A 48 -14.33 -23.63 -5.44
N LYS A 49 -13.89 -22.69 -4.60
CA LYS A 49 -12.54 -22.70 -3.99
C LYS A 49 -12.65 -22.50 -2.47
N PRO A 50 -13.12 -23.52 -1.73
CA PRO A 50 -13.40 -23.40 -0.28
C PRO A 50 -12.13 -23.13 0.55
N HIS A 51 -10.95 -23.32 -0.02
CA HIS A 51 -9.65 -23.02 0.60
C HIS A 51 -9.21 -21.56 0.41
N ARG A 52 -9.95 -20.74 -0.36
CA ARG A 52 -9.63 -19.33 -0.62
C ARG A 52 -10.59 -18.42 0.11
N SER A 53 -10.03 -17.51 0.89
CA SER A 53 -10.75 -16.40 1.51
C SER A 53 -10.25 -15.09 0.93
N VAL A 54 -11.18 -14.18 0.70
CA VAL A 54 -10.87 -12.80 0.29
C VAL A 54 -11.53 -11.91 1.33
N TYR A 55 -10.73 -11.07 1.96
CA TYR A 55 -11.28 -10.05 2.84
C TYR A 55 -12.00 -8.99 2.02
N TRP A 56 -13.19 -8.62 2.45
CA TRP A 56 -13.92 -7.49 1.89
C TRP A 56 -14.26 -6.52 3.02
N LEU A 57 -14.35 -5.25 2.69
CA LEU A 57 -14.68 -4.20 3.64
C LEU A 57 -16.17 -3.88 3.53
N ASN A 58 -16.89 -4.13 4.62
CA ASN A 58 -18.21 -3.53 4.83
C ASN A 58 -17.98 -2.30 5.73
N SER A 59 -17.85 -1.14 5.12
CA SER A 59 -17.64 0.09 5.87
C SER A 59 -18.94 0.50 6.57
N HIS A 60 -18.82 0.78 7.87
CA HIS A 60 -19.89 1.41 8.65
C HIS A 60 -19.75 2.95 8.67
N ASP A 61 -18.83 3.52 7.91
CA ASP A 61 -18.71 4.97 7.74
C ASP A 61 -19.79 5.42 6.74
N PRO A 62 -20.81 6.19 7.15
CA PRO A 62 -21.86 6.67 6.25
C PRO A 62 -21.31 7.57 5.13
N ASP A 63 -20.15 8.19 5.37
CA ASP A 63 -19.48 9.06 4.42
C ASP A 63 -18.41 8.33 3.60
N PHE A 64 -18.37 6.98 3.62
CA PHE A 64 -17.33 6.23 2.94
C PHE A 64 -17.29 6.53 1.45
N GLU A 65 -18.41 6.39 0.78
CA GLU A 65 -18.49 6.56 -0.67
C GLU A 65 -18.17 8.00 -1.14
N PRO A 66 -18.75 9.06 -0.52
CA PRO A 66 -18.38 10.43 -0.86
C PRO A 66 -16.88 10.70 -0.72
N LYS A 67 -16.29 10.36 0.42
CA LYS A 67 -14.86 10.56 0.68
C LYS A 67 -13.96 9.75 -0.27
N ALA A 68 -14.34 8.48 -0.53
CA ALA A 68 -13.59 7.64 -1.45
C ALA A 68 -13.62 8.19 -2.88
N ARG A 69 -14.79 8.68 -3.33
CA ARG A 69 -14.92 9.33 -4.65
C ARG A 69 -14.11 10.62 -4.76
N GLU A 70 -14.15 11.47 -3.73
CA GLU A 70 -13.36 12.68 -3.66
C GLU A 70 -11.86 12.37 -3.82
N ILE A 71 -11.32 11.45 -3.02
CA ILE A 71 -9.90 11.06 -3.10
C ILE A 71 -9.56 10.45 -4.47
N CYS A 72 -10.42 9.58 -5.01
CA CYS A 72 -10.21 9.01 -6.34
C CYS A 72 -10.21 10.08 -7.42
N GLN A 73 -11.06 11.11 -7.30
CA GLN A 73 -11.11 12.22 -8.25
C GLN A 73 -9.83 13.05 -8.16
N LEU A 74 -9.34 13.36 -6.96
CA LEU A 74 -8.06 14.03 -6.77
C LEU A 74 -6.91 13.30 -7.47
N TYR A 75 -6.89 11.96 -7.45
CA TYR A 75 -5.87 11.18 -8.16
C TYR A 75 -5.99 11.26 -9.68
N VAL A 76 -7.20 11.34 -10.19
CA VAL A 76 -7.44 11.50 -11.63
C VAL A 76 -7.02 12.90 -12.09
N ASP A 77 -7.31 13.91 -11.29
CA ASP A 77 -7.06 15.32 -11.61
C ASP A 77 -5.64 15.79 -11.25
N ALA A 78 -4.89 15.00 -10.47
CA ALA A 78 -3.56 15.36 -9.98
C ALA A 78 -2.58 15.87 -11.08
N PRO A 79 -2.51 15.28 -12.28
CA PRO A 79 -1.64 15.79 -13.34
C PRO A 79 -2.05 17.18 -13.82
N GLN A 80 -3.35 17.45 -13.90
CA GLN A 80 -3.87 18.77 -14.29
C GLN A 80 -3.65 19.80 -13.19
N PHE A 81 -3.91 19.45 -11.93
CA PHE A 81 -3.67 20.31 -10.78
C PHE A 81 -2.20 20.71 -10.67
N TYR A 82 -1.30 19.77 -10.91
CA TYR A 82 0.14 20.05 -10.89
C TYR A 82 0.55 21.09 -11.95
N GLN A 83 -0.01 21.01 -13.16
CA GLN A 83 0.20 22.02 -14.20
C GLN A 83 -0.37 23.41 -13.81
N GLN A 84 -1.33 23.44 -12.92
CA GLN A 84 -1.95 24.66 -12.39
C GLN A 84 -1.28 25.16 -11.09
N GLY A 85 -0.12 24.62 -10.73
CA GLY A 85 0.61 25.00 -9.53
C GLY A 85 0.04 24.40 -8.23
N ARG A 86 -0.74 23.31 -8.30
CA ARG A 86 -1.33 22.66 -7.13
C ARG A 86 -0.90 21.19 -7.05
N LEU A 87 -0.33 20.76 -5.91
CA LEU A 87 0.23 19.43 -5.71
C LEU A 87 -0.70 18.53 -4.88
N VAL A 88 -1.12 17.40 -5.45
CA VAL A 88 -1.77 16.32 -4.71
C VAL A 88 -0.69 15.41 -4.13
N ILE A 89 -0.74 15.19 -2.80
CA ILE A 89 0.29 14.47 -2.06
C ILE A 89 -0.31 13.56 -1.00
N CYS A 90 0.21 12.36 -0.87
CA CYS A 90 -0.22 11.34 0.08
C CYS A 90 0.81 11.19 1.18
N THR A 91 0.42 11.33 2.45
CA THR A 91 1.35 11.22 3.58
C THR A 91 0.87 10.19 4.60
N ASP A 92 1.80 9.46 5.19
CA ASP A 92 1.53 8.51 6.27
C ASP A 92 2.83 8.11 6.98
N GLU A 93 2.74 7.33 8.08
CA GLU A 93 3.86 6.85 8.86
C GLU A 93 4.03 5.34 8.74
N LYS A 94 5.24 4.91 8.44
CA LYS A 94 5.66 3.52 8.59
C LYS A 94 6.42 3.32 9.89
N THR A 95 5.72 2.76 10.87
CA THR A 95 6.24 2.58 12.23
C THR A 95 6.84 1.19 12.45
N GLY A 96 7.60 1.05 13.54
CA GLY A 96 8.10 -0.25 14.01
C GLY A 96 9.08 -0.94 13.07
N MET A 97 9.79 -0.20 12.23
CA MET A 97 10.84 -0.76 11.37
C MET A 97 11.99 -1.28 12.23
N GLN A 98 12.11 -2.60 12.31
CA GLN A 98 13.14 -3.24 13.13
C GLN A 98 14.48 -3.26 12.41
N ILE A 99 15.53 -2.84 13.11
CA ILE A 99 16.90 -2.89 12.63
C ILE A 99 17.49 -4.22 13.08
N LEU A 100 17.64 -5.15 12.14
CA LEU A 100 18.02 -6.53 12.42
C LEU A 100 19.37 -6.85 11.79
N GLN A 101 20.23 -7.50 12.59
CA GLN A 101 21.48 -8.11 12.15
C GLN A 101 21.39 -9.62 12.38
N ARG A 102 21.70 -10.45 11.39
CA ARG A 102 21.80 -11.89 11.59
C ARG A 102 23.01 -12.24 12.44
N LYS A 103 22.87 -13.24 13.35
CA LYS A 103 24.00 -13.68 14.19
C LYS A 103 25.11 -14.34 13.37
N HIS A 104 24.73 -15.09 12.32
CA HIS A 104 25.66 -15.70 11.38
C HIS A 104 25.44 -15.17 9.97
N PRO A 105 26.49 -15.09 9.14
CA PRO A 105 26.40 -14.57 7.79
C PRO A 105 25.40 -15.35 6.92
N THR A 106 24.61 -14.63 6.15
CA THR A 106 23.71 -15.22 5.14
C THR A 106 24.54 -15.98 4.09
N GLN A 107 24.20 -17.25 3.87
CA GLN A 107 24.79 -18.05 2.79
C GLN A 107 24.16 -17.62 1.47
N ARG A 108 24.99 -17.13 0.56
CA ARG A 108 24.53 -16.62 -0.73
C ARG A 108 23.96 -17.72 -1.61
N ILE A 109 23.13 -17.31 -2.56
CA ILE A 109 22.59 -18.20 -3.58
C ILE A 109 23.71 -18.78 -4.45
N GLU A 110 23.62 -20.10 -4.73
CA GLU A 110 24.49 -20.82 -5.66
C GLU A 110 23.61 -21.61 -6.64
N PRO A 111 24.10 -22.01 -7.80
CA PRO A 111 23.37 -22.88 -8.71
C PRO A 111 22.83 -24.13 -8.00
N GLY A 112 21.50 -24.32 -8.03
CA GLY A 112 20.82 -25.44 -7.36
C GLY A 112 20.65 -25.28 -5.84
N LYS A 113 21.16 -24.21 -5.22
CA LYS A 113 21.02 -23.95 -3.79
C LYS A 113 20.41 -22.57 -3.54
N PRO A 114 19.24 -22.48 -2.90
CA PRO A 114 18.65 -21.18 -2.53
C PRO A 114 19.49 -20.47 -1.46
N GLU A 115 19.32 -19.15 -1.37
CA GLU A 115 19.87 -18.36 -0.27
C GLU A 115 19.38 -18.94 1.08
N LYS A 116 20.30 -19.11 2.04
CA LYS A 116 19.98 -19.52 3.41
C LYS A 116 20.31 -18.40 4.38
N ARG A 117 19.31 -17.94 5.10
CA ARG A 117 19.44 -16.88 6.09
C ARG A 117 19.31 -17.45 7.49
N GLU A 118 20.18 -16.98 8.37
CA GLU A 118 20.11 -17.32 9.80
C GLU A 118 18.75 -16.91 10.37
N HIS A 119 18.18 -17.78 11.19
CA HIS A 119 16.92 -17.48 11.87
C HIS A 119 17.11 -16.48 13.02
N GLU A 120 18.19 -16.64 13.79
CA GLU A 120 18.49 -15.77 14.92
C GLU A 120 19.05 -14.42 14.49
N TYR A 121 18.71 -13.39 15.27
CA TYR A 121 19.12 -12.03 15.00
C TYR A 121 19.43 -11.23 16.27
N ILE A 122 20.21 -10.17 16.09
CA ILE A 122 20.45 -9.11 17.07
C ILE A 122 19.58 -7.93 16.62
N ARG A 123 18.89 -7.29 17.55
CA ARG A 123 18.09 -6.10 17.28
C ARG A 123 18.85 -4.85 17.71
N HIS A 124 19.02 -3.90 16.79
CA HIS A 124 19.68 -2.61 17.04
C HIS A 124 18.66 -1.46 17.21
N GLY A 125 17.43 -1.79 17.61
CA GLY A 125 16.36 -0.82 17.83
C GLY A 125 15.31 -0.81 16.73
N THR A 126 14.51 0.25 16.75
CA THR A 126 13.43 0.50 15.78
C THR A 126 13.50 1.93 15.28
N ARG A 127 12.93 2.18 14.09
CA ARG A 127 12.72 3.52 13.55
C ARG A 127 11.28 3.67 13.04
N ALA A 128 10.85 4.92 12.96
CA ALA A 128 9.63 5.33 12.28
C ALA A 128 10.01 6.21 11.09
N LEU A 129 9.36 6.01 9.96
CA LEU A 129 9.50 6.80 8.74
C LEU A 129 8.20 7.55 8.52
N ILE A 130 8.24 8.87 8.39
CA ILE A 130 7.14 9.67 7.85
C ILE A 130 7.48 9.90 6.38
N ALA A 131 6.55 9.65 5.48
CA ALA A 131 6.78 9.81 4.06
C ALA A 131 5.60 10.45 3.35
N SER A 132 5.91 11.36 2.44
CA SER A 132 4.95 12.01 1.54
C SER A 132 5.25 11.61 0.10
N PHE A 133 4.26 11.03 -0.57
CA PHE A 133 4.32 10.61 -1.97
C PHE A 133 3.60 11.64 -2.85
N ALA A 134 4.34 12.35 -3.68
CA ALA A 134 3.78 13.29 -4.66
C ALA A 134 3.10 12.52 -5.80
N VAL A 135 1.77 12.60 -5.87
CA VAL A 135 0.96 11.79 -6.79
C VAL A 135 1.33 12.00 -8.27
N PRO A 136 1.54 13.24 -8.77
CA PRO A 136 1.81 13.48 -10.18
C PRO A 136 3.22 13.09 -10.63
N THR A 137 4.20 13.01 -9.73
CA THR A 137 5.61 12.72 -10.06
C THR A 137 6.08 11.37 -9.53
N GLY A 138 5.47 10.87 -8.46
CA GLY A 138 5.92 9.68 -7.74
C GLY A 138 7.13 9.93 -6.83
N GLU A 139 7.55 11.17 -6.68
CA GLU A 139 8.64 11.58 -5.79
C GLU A 139 8.23 11.40 -4.32
N VAL A 140 9.20 11.06 -3.47
CA VAL A 140 8.98 10.84 -2.04
C VAL A 140 9.85 11.76 -1.21
N VAL A 141 9.23 12.60 -0.40
CA VAL A 141 9.88 13.33 0.68
C VAL A 141 9.70 12.56 1.99
N TRP A 142 10.72 12.50 2.82
CA TRP A 142 10.71 11.61 3.97
C TRP A 142 11.47 12.19 5.17
N ASP A 143 11.10 11.74 6.37
CA ASP A 143 11.81 11.93 7.63
C ASP A 143 11.91 10.62 8.39
N LEU A 144 13.03 10.43 9.05
CA LEU A 144 13.30 9.25 9.86
C LEU A 144 13.55 9.66 11.31
N GLY A 145 12.83 9.02 12.23
CA GLY A 145 12.95 9.27 13.65
C GLY A 145 12.78 8.02 14.50
N VAL A 146 12.98 8.17 15.79
CA VAL A 146 12.62 7.17 16.81
C VAL A 146 11.19 7.35 17.28
N THR A 147 10.62 8.53 17.09
CA THR A 147 9.27 8.95 17.46
C THR A 147 8.45 9.32 16.23
N ARG A 148 7.16 9.55 16.44
CA ARG A 148 6.19 10.06 15.46
C ARG A 148 5.14 10.89 16.20
N THR A 149 5.57 11.95 16.83
CA THR A 149 4.70 12.87 17.54
C THR A 149 3.95 13.79 16.59
N SER A 150 2.99 14.55 17.11
CA SER A 150 2.32 15.59 16.32
C SER A 150 3.30 16.67 15.84
N ASP A 151 4.35 16.93 16.60
CA ASP A 151 5.38 17.90 16.25
C ASP A 151 6.27 17.34 15.11
N ASP A 152 6.65 16.05 15.18
CA ASP A 152 7.37 15.38 14.09
C ASP A 152 6.58 15.42 12.78
N PHE A 153 5.27 15.17 12.86
CA PHE A 153 4.40 15.21 11.70
C PHE A 153 4.26 16.62 11.13
N ALA A 154 4.02 17.62 11.97
CA ALA A 154 3.94 19.03 11.53
C ALA A 154 5.28 19.50 10.91
N ALA A 155 6.42 19.14 11.51
CA ALA A 155 7.73 19.44 10.94
C ALA A 155 7.94 18.79 9.57
N HIS A 156 7.47 17.55 9.40
CA HIS A 156 7.50 16.86 8.09
C HIS A 156 6.66 17.61 7.03
N ILE A 157 5.43 18.03 7.37
CA ILE A 157 4.58 18.80 6.45
C ILE A 157 5.26 20.13 6.06
N ALA A 158 5.89 20.83 7.02
CA ALA A 158 6.64 22.04 6.73
C ALA A 158 7.80 21.78 5.74
N LYS A 159 8.58 20.73 5.97
CA LYS A 159 9.67 20.32 5.09
C LYS A 159 9.19 19.99 3.67
N VAL A 160 8.05 19.30 3.55
CA VAL A 160 7.48 19.00 2.23
C VAL A 160 7.02 20.26 1.52
N ALA A 161 6.40 21.20 2.23
CA ALA A 161 6.00 22.49 1.68
C ALA A 161 7.22 23.32 1.22
N GLU A 162 8.33 23.27 1.96
CA GLU A 162 9.60 23.89 1.56
C GLU A 162 10.23 23.20 0.35
N HIS A 163 10.19 21.86 0.32
CA HIS A 163 10.73 21.07 -0.80
C HIS A 163 10.04 21.37 -2.14
N PHE A 164 8.74 21.62 -2.12
CA PHE A 164 7.94 22.00 -3.29
C PHE A 164 7.54 23.49 -3.24
N ALA A 165 8.48 24.36 -2.94
CA ALA A 165 8.24 25.81 -2.76
C ALA A 165 7.70 26.52 -4.02
N GLU A 166 7.87 25.89 -5.19
CA GLU A 166 7.34 26.38 -6.47
C GLU A 166 5.84 26.15 -6.64
N VAL A 167 5.21 25.35 -5.74
CA VAL A 167 3.79 25.01 -5.81
C VAL A 167 2.97 26.03 -5.01
N GLU A 168 1.90 26.52 -5.61
CA GLU A 168 1.03 27.53 -5.00
C GLU A 168 0.04 26.97 -3.97
N GLY A 169 -0.31 25.67 -4.09
CA GLY A 169 -1.25 25.01 -3.20
C GLY A 169 -1.07 23.50 -3.11
N PHE A 170 -1.59 22.92 -2.03
CA PHE A 170 -1.44 21.51 -1.73
C PHE A 170 -2.78 20.86 -1.39
N ASP A 171 -3.03 19.67 -1.92
CA ASP A 171 -4.09 18.75 -1.52
C ASP A 171 -3.46 17.53 -0.84
N TRP A 172 -3.56 17.49 0.50
CA TRP A 172 -2.99 16.43 1.34
C TRP A 172 -3.97 15.31 1.57
N ILE A 173 -3.59 14.08 1.25
CA ILE A 173 -4.41 12.90 1.52
C ILE A 173 -3.80 12.13 2.68
N LEU A 174 -4.59 12.00 3.77
CA LEU A 174 -4.16 11.42 5.04
C LEU A 174 -5.17 10.39 5.55
N ASP A 175 -4.74 9.51 6.43
CA ASP A 175 -5.64 8.70 7.23
C ASP A 175 -6.19 9.47 8.45
N ASN A 176 -6.96 8.79 9.31
CA ASN A 176 -7.60 9.41 10.47
C ASN A 176 -6.78 9.28 11.77
N LEU A 177 -5.46 9.17 11.70
CA LEU A 177 -4.62 9.14 12.89
C LEU A 177 -4.68 10.50 13.63
N ASN A 178 -4.60 10.48 14.96
CA ASN A 178 -4.76 11.69 15.76
C ASN A 178 -3.69 12.77 15.50
N THR A 179 -2.48 12.38 15.12
CA THR A 179 -1.40 13.28 14.74
C THR A 179 -1.76 14.11 13.51
N HIS A 180 -2.57 13.57 12.60
CA HIS A 180 -2.95 14.18 11.33
C HIS A 180 -4.00 15.31 11.45
N TRP A 181 -4.54 15.53 12.62
CA TRP A 181 -5.43 16.67 12.92
C TRP A 181 -5.09 17.28 14.29
N SER A 182 -3.80 17.38 14.59
CA SER A 182 -3.26 17.99 15.78
C SER A 182 -3.41 19.52 15.76
N LEU A 183 -3.30 20.16 16.93
CA LEU A 183 -3.32 21.63 17.02
C LEU A 183 -2.07 22.23 16.36
N GLN A 184 -0.93 21.54 16.51
CA GLN A 184 0.35 21.92 15.90
C GLN A 184 0.25 21.98 14.38
N LEU A 185 -0.42 20.98 13.77
CA LEU A 185 -0.66 20.99 12.32
C LEU A 185 -1.57 22.15 11.90
N CYS A 186 -2.63 22.45 12.67
CA CYS A 186 -3.49 23.59 12.38
C CYS A 186 -2.74 24.93 12.46
N GLU A 187 -1.86 25.10 13.43
CA GLU A 187 -1.01 26.27 13.56
C GLU A 187 -0.06 26.42 12.38
N LEU A 188 0.60 25.33 11.98
CA LEU A 188 1.45 25.32 10.79
C LEU A 188 0.67 25.71 9.54
N VAL A 189 -0.50 25.11 9.31
CA VAL A 189 -1.34 25.39 8.13
C VAL A 189 -1.81 26.83 8.12
N ALA A 190 -2.17 27.40 9.25
CA ALA A 190 -2.51 28.81 9.37
C ALA A 190 -1.35 29.70 8.91
N ASN A 191 -0.13 29.41 9.38
CA ASN A 191 1.07 30.15 8.99
C ASN A 191 1.39 30.00 7.50
N LEU A 192 1.33 28.78 6.96
CA LEU A 192 1.64 28.51 5.54
C LEU A 192 0.57 29.06 4.58
N SER A 193 -0.68 29.18 5.04
CA SER A 193 -1.80 29.69 4.24
C SER A 193 -2.08 31.18 4.46
N ASP A 194 -1.33 31.82 5.36
CA ASP A 194 -1.50 33.23 5.74
C ASP A 194 -2.93 33.55 6.24
N VAL A 195 -3.47 32.65 7.09
CA VAL A 195 -4.80 32.79 7.69
C VAL A 195 -4.72 32.92 9.21
N PRO A 196 -5.71 33.58 9.88
CA PRO A 196 -5.69 33.72 11.31
C PRO A 196 -5.71 32.35 12.04
N PHE A 197 -4.87 32.21 13.07
CA PHE A 197 -4.87 31.05 13.96
C PHE A 197 -5.51 31.39 15.31
N LEU A 198 -6.68 30.80 15.58
CA LEU A 198 -7.42 30.99 16.82
C LEU A 198 -7.50 29.67 17.59
N SER A 199 -6.47 29.35 18.37
CA SER A 199 -6.36 28.10 19.12
C SER A 199 -7.57 27.78 20.01
N LYS A 200 -8.22 28.83 20.56
CA LYS A 200 -9.42 28.72 21.40
C LYS A 200 -10.64 28.19 20.64
N GLU A 201 -10.68 28.32 19.33
CA GLU A 201 -11.75 27.84 18.47
C GLU A 201 -11.47 26.40 17.96
N LEU A 202 -10.25 25.88 18.12
CA LEU A 202 -9.80 24.57 17.65
C LEU A 202 -9.63 23.56 18.79
N THR A 203 -10.56 23.54 19.74
CA THR A 203 -10.47 22.70 20.94
C THR A 203 -10.81 21.23 20.68
N THR A 204 -11.64 20.94 19.69
CA THR A 204 -12.08 19.57 19.37
C THR A 204 -11.49 19.07 18.05
N GLY A 205 -11.37 17.74 17.91
CA GLY A 205 -10.93 17.15 16.66
C GLY A 205 -11.85 17.46 15.47
N LYS A 206 -13.14 17.66 15.71
CA LYS A 206 -14.09 18.07 14.66
C LYS A 206 -13.77 19.48 14.12
N GLN A 207 -13.49 20.42 15.01
CA GLN A 207 -13.13 21.80 14.63
C GLN A 207 -11.79 21.84 13.89
N ARG A 208 -10.78 21.10 14.37
CA ARG A 208 -9.47 21.01 13.70
C ARG A 208 -9.57 20.41 12.30
N ARG A 209 -10.35 19.33 12.13
CA ARG A 209 -10.59 18.78 10.79
C ARG A 209 -11.32 19.76 9.89
N ALA A 210 -12.34 20.44 10.39
CA ALA A 210 -13.06 21.47 9.62
C ALA A 210 -12.11 22.58 9.16
N PHE A 211 -11.18 23.03 10.02
CA PHE A 211 -10.16 24.00 9.67
C PHE A 211 -9.20 23.45 8.60
N LEU A 212 -8.70 22.23 8.77
CA LEU A 212 -7.76 21.61 7.82
C LEU A 212 -8.38 21.29 6.45
N THR A 213 -9.69 21.06 6.39
CA THR A 213 -10.41 20.77 5.14
C THR A 213 -10.97 22.01 4.45
N ASP A 214 -10.70 23.21 4.97
CA ASP A 214 -11.19 24.46 4.38
C ASP A 214 -10.53 24.69 3.00
N PRO A 215 -11.31 24.74 1.91
CA PRO A 215 -10.76 24.88 0.55
C PRO A 215 -10.17 26.28 0.27
N SER A 216 -10.36 27.25 1.17
CA SER A 216 -9.76 28.58 1.04
C SER A 216 -8.28 28.60 1.44
N HIS A 217 -7.78 27.56 2.12
CA HIS A 217 -6.40 27.45 2.50
C HIS A 217 -5.50 27.04 1.32
N LYS A 218 -4.22 27.43 1.38
CA LYS A 218 -3.20 26.91 0.45
C LYS A 218 -2.96 25.41 0.65
N HIS A 219 -3.08 24.93 1.90
CA HIS A 219 -2.92 23.55 2.30
C HIS A 219 -4.27 22.97 2.71
N VAL A 220 -4.88 22.15 1.87
CA VAL A 220 -6.18 21.50 2.11
C VAL A 220 -5.96 20.03 2.40
N PHE A 221 -6.62 19.50 3.43
CA PHE A 221 -6.47 18.13 3.88
C PHE A 221 -7.72 17.30 3.60
N HIS A 222 -7.52 16.14 2.99
CA HIS A 222 -8.56 15.17 2.64
C HIS A 222 -8.33 13.90 3.44
N PHE A 223 -9.28 13.57 4.33
CA PHE A 223 -9.15 12.41 5.19
C PHE A 223 -9.80 11.18 4.57
N THR A 224 -9.07 10.05 4.52
CA THR A 224 -9.64 8.79 4.05
C THR A 224 -10.86 8.38 4.89
N PRO A 225 -11.82 7.65 4.34
CA PRO A 225 -12.91 7.09 5.14
C PRO A 225 -12.36 6.12 6.20
N LYS A 226 -13.12 5.87 7.26
CA LYS A 226 -12.73 4.88 8.28
C LYS A 226 -12.48 3.52 7.63
N HIS A 227 -11.37 2.88 8.02
CA HIS A 227 -10.87 1.63 7.43
C HIS A 227 -10.55 1.73 5.93
N GLY A 228 -10.36 2.94 5.41
CA GLY A 228 -10.03 3.23 4.02
C GLY A 228 -8.58 3.66 3.79
N SER A 229 -7.62 3.39 4.70
CA SER A 229 -6.21 3.76 4.56
C SER A 229 -5.56 3.24 3.27
N TRP A 230 -6.03 2.11 2.75
CA TRP A 230 -5.61 1.56 1.46
C TRP A 230 -5.90 2.51 0.26
N LEU A 231 -6.75 3.51 0.42
CA LEU A 231 -6.93 4.59 -0.57
C LEU A 231 -5.72 5.54 -0.60
N ASN A 232 -4.93 5.62 0.47
CA ASN A 232 -3.74 6.46 0.53
C ASN A 232 -2.61 5.83 -0.31
N GLN A 233 -2.20 6.49 -1.42
CA GLN A 233 -1.20 5.92 -2.35
C GLN A 233 0.17 5.70 -1.73
N VAL A 234 0.53 6.42 -0.68
CA VAL A 234 1.81 6.20 0.02
C VAL A 234 1.89 4.77 0.60
N GLU A 235 0.76 4.12 0.92
CA GLU A 235 0.74 2.73 1.35
C GLU A 235 1.19 1.75 0.24
N LEU A 236 0.89 2.05 -1.02
CA LEU A 236 1.42 1.29 -2.16
C LEU A 236 2.94 1.42 -2.21
N TRP A 237 3.44 2.65 -2.02
CA TRP A 237 4.87 2.92 -1.97
C TRP A 237 5.54 2.24 -0.77
N PHE A 238 4.94 2.25 0.42
CA PHE A 238 5.42 1.48 1.58
C PHE A 238 5.51 -0.02 1.28
N GLY A 239 4.61 -0.55 0.46
CA GLY A 239 4.69 -1.92 -0.04
C GLY A 239 5.92 -2.15 -0.92
N VAL A 240 6.26 -1.21 -1.81
CA VAL A 240 7.50 -1.25 -2.62
C VAL A 240 8.74 -1.14 -1.73
N PHE A 241 8.77 -0.17 -0.84
CA PHE A 241 9.84 0.05 0.13
C PHE A 241 10.09 -1.20 0.99
N ALA A 242 9.04 -1.77 1.57
CA ALA A 242 9.16 -2.97 2.40
C ALA A 242 9.77 -4.15 1.62
N ARG A 243 9.37 -4.37 0.38
CA ARG A 243 9.87 -5.47 -0.45
C ARG A 243 11.32 -5.26 -0.90
N ARG A 244 11.69 -4.03 -1.26
CA ARG A 244 13.01 -3.71 -1.83
C ARG A 244 14.07 -3.45 -0.77
N PHE A 245 13.71 -2.88 0.37
CA PHE A 245 14.65 -2.46 1.39
C PHE A 245 14.55 -3.27 2.69
N LEU A 246 13.35 -3.42 3.28
CA LEU A 246 13.20 -3.99 4.61
C LEU A 246 13.24 -5.53 4.62
N LYS A 247 12.54 -6.19 3.71
CA LYS A 247 12.26 -7.65 3.78
C LYS A 247 13.52 -8.52 3.88
N ARG A 248 14.59 -8.09 3.23
CA ARG A 248 15.89 -8.79 3.24
C ARG A 248 17.01 -7.92 3.81
N GLY A 249 16.67 -6.81 4.44
CA GLY A 249 17.62 -5.91 5.07
C GLY A 249 18.36 -6.59 6.21
N GLU A 250 19.64 -6.40 6.25
CA GLU A 250 20.57 -6.79 7.31
C GLU A 250 21.43 -5.58 7.63
N PHE A 251 21.43 -5.15 8.91
CA PHE A 251 22.05 -3.91 9.32
C PHE A 251 22.78 -4.14 10.65
N ARG A 252 24.06 -3.76 10.72
CA ARG A 252 24.91 -3.99 11.88
C ARG A 252 24.74 -2.94 12.97
N SER A 253 24.12 -1.80 12.61
CA SER A 253 23.82 -0.72 13.54
C SER A 253 22.67 0.14 13.04
N ALA A 254 22.20 1.07 13.87
CA ALA A 254 21.20 2.06 13.49
C ALA A 254 21.74 3.03 12.43
N GLU A 255 22.99 3.43 12.55
CA GLU A 255 23.67 4.35 11.63
C GLU A 255 23.80 3.73 10.24
N GLU A 256 24.17 2.43 10.15
CA GLU A 256 24.21 1.72 8.86
C GLU A 256 22.84 1.66 8.21
N PHE A 257 21.79 1.40 9.02
CA PHE A 257 20.41 1.39 8.52
C PHE A 257 20.02 2.75 7.95
N GLU A 258 20.26 3.84 8.70
CA GLU A 258 19.90 5.20 8.33
C GLU A 258 20.63 5.66 7.07
N ASP A 259 21.94 5.39 6.97
CA ASP A 259 22.75 5.73 5.79
C ASP A 259 22.29 4.94 4.55
N ARG A 260 22.04 3.64 4.70
CA ARG A 260 21.53 2.82 3.58
C ARG A 260 20.11 3.20 3.18
N LEU A 261 19.27 3.60 4.14
CA LEU A 261 17.92 4.09 3.85
C LEU A 261 17.98 5.38 3.04
N ARG A 262 18.82 6.34 3.46
CA ARG A 262 19.01 7.60 2.73
C ARG A 262 19.39 7.33 1.28
N ARG A 263 20.45 6.56 1.07
CA ARG A 263 20.89 6.19 -0.29
C ARG A 263 19.82 5.47 -1.11
N PHE A 264 19.02 4.62 -0.47
CA PHE A 264 17.91 3.94 -1.15
C PHE A 264 16.85 4.93 -1.62
N LEU A 265 16.50 5.91 -0.79
CA LEU A 265 15.47 6.91 -1.09
C LEU A 265 15.97 7.92 -2.14
N ASP A 266 17.22 8.32 -2.07
CA ASP A 266 17.84 9.17 -3.10
C ASP A 266 17.88 8.45 -4.46
N ASP A 267 18.28 7.17 -4.51
CA ASP A 267 18.22 6.34 -5.74
C ASP A 267 16.79 6.13 -6.23
N TYR A 268 15.83 5.94 -5.31
CA TYR A 268 14.43 5.84 -5.67
C TYR A 268 13.93 7.10 -6.38
N ASN A 269 14.13 8.27 -5.80
CA ASN A 269 13.71 9.53 -6.38
C ASN A 269 14.41 9.82 -7.71
N ALA A 270 15.70 9.52 -7.80
CA ALA A 270 16.46 9.77 -9.03
C ALA A 270 16.16 8.81 -10.18
N SER A 271 15.77 7.56 -9.90
CA SER A 271 15.76 6.50 -10.91
C SER A 271 14.42 5.76 -11.04
N TYR A 272 13.57 5.78 -10.01
CA TYR A 272 12.38 4.93 -9.93
C TYR A 272 11.09 5.69 -9.61
N ALA A 273 11.16 6.97 -9.26
CA ALA A 273 9.97 7.78 -9.01
C ALA A 273 9.10 7.84 -10.27
N HIS A 274 7.84 7.50 -10.11
CA HIS A 274 6.83 7.59 -11.18
C HIS A 274 5.43 7.62 -10.56
N PRO A 275 4.46 8.28 -11.21
CA PRO A 275 3.08 8.29 -10.77
C PRO A 275 2.46 6.89 -10.85
N TYR A 276 1.61 6.54 -9.89
CA TYR A 276 0.84 5.30 -9.94
C TYR A 276 -0.41 5.48 -10.80
N ARG A 277 -0.69 4.47 -11.64
CA ARG A 277 -1.95 4.42 -12.37
C ARG A 277 -3.08 4.02 -11.43
N TRP A 278 -3.90 4.98 -11.04
CA TRP A 278 -5.08 4.73 -10.22
C TRP A 278 -6.25 4.21 -11.07
N THR A 279 -6.89 3.14 -10.66
CA THR A 279 -7.98 2.48 -11.40
C THR A 279 -9.26 2.29 -10.60
N TYR A 280 -9.21 2.51 -9.29
CA TYR A 280 -10.39 2.42 -8.44
C TYR A 280 -11.21 3.72 -8.53
N THR A 281 -12.53 3.59 -8.62
CA THR A 281 -13.45 4.72 -8.89
C THR A 281 -14.18 5.23 -7.63
N GLY A 282 -13.82 4.74 -6.45
CA GLY A 282 -14.50 5.09 -5.20
C GLY A 282 -15.83 4.38 -4.97
N GLN A 283 -16.27 3.55 -5.91
CA GLN A 283 -17.49 2.77 -5.72
C GLN A 283 -17.23 1.58 -4.79
N PRO A 284 -18.15 1.29 -3.85
CA PRO A 284 -18.06 0.08 -3.05
C PRO A 284 -17.97 -1.15 -3.96
N LEU A 285 -17.11 -2.11 -3.60
CA LEU A 285 -17.05 -3.39 -4.30
C LEU A 285 -18.30 -4.22 -3.92
N VAL A 286 -19.48 -3.77 -4.32
CA VAL A 286 -20.71 -4.54 -4.17
C VAL A 286 -20.69 -5.61 -5.24
N ARG A 287 -20.58 -6.86 -4.83
CA ARG A 287 -20.76 -8.01 -5.74
C ARG A 287 -22.24 -8.29 -5.91
N ASP A 288 -22.90 -7.59 -6.81
CA ASP A 288 -24.25 -7.93 -7.25
C ASP A 288 -24.27 -8.84 -8.49
N THR A 289 -23.15 -9.34 -8.95
CA THR A 289 -23.11 -10.26 -10.08
C THR A 289 -22.49 -11.60 -9.70
N PRO A 290 -23.20 -12.73 -9.91
CA PRO A 290 -22.60 -14.04 -9.85
C PRO A 290 -21.44 -14.07 -10.86
N PHE A 291 -20.34 -14.70 -10.49
CA PHE A 291 -19.14 -14.86 -11.32
C PHE A 291 -19.54 -15.26 -12.75
N SER A 292 -19.49 -14.33 -13.70
CA SER A 292 -19.76 -14.67 -15.09
C SER A 292 -18.63 -15.54 -15.64
N LYS A 293 -18.94 -16.70 -16.13
CA LYS A 293 -18.05 -17.69 -16.76
C LYS A 293 -17.34 -17.17 -18.01
N THR A 294 -17.61 -15.93 -18.43
CA THR A 294 -17.25 -15.39 -19.76
C THR A 294 -15.74 -15.20 -19.98
N ARG A 295 -14.93 -15.08 -18.93
CA ARG A 295 -13.49 -14.80 -19.12
C ARG A 295 -12.64 -16.04 -19.49
N ARG A 296 -13.12 -17.25 -19.20
CA ARG A 296 -12.40 -18.51 -19.53
C ARG A 296 -12.75 -19.06 -20.90
N GLN A 297 -13.95 -18.80 -21.39
CA GLN A 297 -14.39 -19.22 -22.73
C GLN A 297 -13.74 -18.35 -23.83
N GLN A 298 -13.54 -17.06 -23.61
CA GLN A 298 -12.82 -16.20 -24.57
C GLN A 298 -11.32 -16.58 -24.71
N LYS A 299 -10.70 -17.17 -23.68
CA LYS A 299 -9.30 -17.66 -23.81
C LYS A 299 -9.19 -19.04 -24.48
N ARG A 300 -10.25 -19.84 -24.51
CA ARG A 300 -10.23 -21.15 -25.20
C ARG A 300 -10.65 -21.09 -26.67
N GLY A 301 -11.32 -20.03 -27.10
CA GLY A 301 -11.74 -19.83 -28.49
C GLY A 301 -10.72 -19.13 -29.39
N GLN A 302 -9.59 -18.66 -28.85
CA GLN A 302 -8.53 -17.97 -29.61
C GLN A 302 -7.19 -18.72 -29.63
N ALA A 303 -7.19 -20.03 -29.45
CA ALA A 303 -6.02 -20.85 -29.68
C ALA A 303 -6.02 -21.33 -31.15
N CYS A 304 -5.94 -20.41 -32.09
CA CYS A 304 -5.57 -20.64 -33.46
C CYS A 304 -4.39 -19.77 -33.82
N PHE A 305 -3.24 -20.39 -33.90
CA PHE A 305 -2.05 -20.06 -34.65
C PHE A 305 -1.79 -18.54 -34.93
N SER A 306 -1.01 -17.89 -34.08
CA SER A 306 -0.02 -16.95 -34.55
C SER A 306 1.31 -17.18 -33.82
N PRO A 307 2.46 -17.09 -34.50
CA PRO A 307 3.76 -17.42 -33.91
C PRO A 307 4.07 -16.42 -32.80
N ARG A 308 4.50 -16.92 -31.64
CA ARG A 308 4.98 -16.10 -30.53
C ARG A 308 6.10 -15.19 -31.02
N PRO A 309 6.00 -13.88 -30.89
CA PRO A 309 7.19 -13.04 -30.99
C PRO A 309 8.09 -13.40 -29.81
N LYS A 310 9.38 -13.59 -30.08
CA LYS A 310 10.43 -13.84 -29.10
C LYS A 310 10.45 -12.68 -28.08
N LEU A 311 9.96 -12.97 -26.87
CA LEU A 311 9.81 -12.00 -25.77
C LEU A 311 11.14 -11.82 -25.01
N PHE A 312 12.26 -11.75 -25.73
CA PHE A 312 13.58 -11.62 -25.12
C PHE A 312 14.38 -10.39 -25.58
N GLU A 313 13.77 -9.50 -26.38
CA GLU A 313 14.52 -8.34 -26.92
C GLU A 313 13.99 -6.96 -26.54
N ARG A 314 13.22 -6.80 -25.45
CA ARG A 314 12.76 -5.47 -25.00
C ARG A 314 12.91 -5.20 -23.50
N LEU A 315 14.01 -5.64 -22.92
CA LEU A 315 14.49 -5.16 -21.62
C LEU A 315 15.99 -4.79 -21.73
N LEU A 316 16.34 -4.10 -22.80
CA LEU A 316 17.60 -3.40 -22.87
C LEU A 316 17.31 -1.93 -22.54
N TYR A 317 17.75 -1.53 -21.36
CA TYR A 317 17.94 -0.13 -20.99
C TYR A 317 18.75 0.60 -22.05
N PRO A 318 18.46 1.86 -22.39
CA PRO A 318 19.37 2.64 -23.22
C PRO A 318 20.73 2.72 -22.50
N PRO A 319 21.86 2.62 -23.24
CA PRO A 319 23.19 2.69 -22.64
C PRO A 319 23.37 4.09 -22.05
N ARG A 320 23.81 4.16 -20.79
CA ARG A 320 24.25 5.42 -20.15
C ARG A 320 25.42 5.99 -20.94
N PRO A 321 25.46 7.31 -21.18
CA PRO A 321 26.66 7.93 -21.69
C PRO A 321 27.77 7.83 -20.63
N TYR A 322 28.86 7.17 -20.98
CA TYR A 322 30.09 7.18 -20.19
C TYR A 322 30.67 8.59 -20.23
N HIS A 323 30.64 9.29 -19.10
CA HIS A 323 31.51 10.43 -18.89
C HIS A 323 32.92 9.91 -18.60
N HIS A 324 33.83 10.05 -19.56
CA HIS A 324 35.24 9.94 -19.34
C HIS A 324 35.68 11.05 -18.39
N ILE A 325 36.11 10.67 -17.18
CA ILE A 325 36.97 11.54 -16.36
C ILE A 325 38.40 11.19 -16.77
N ALA A 326 39.05 12.10 -17.44
CA ALA A 326 40.50 12.07 -17.68
C ALA A 326 41.19 12.77 -16.51
N VAL A 327 42.14 12.04 -15.90
CA VAL A 327 43.25 12.43 -15.02
C VAL A 327 42.95 13.32 -13.83
#